data_07350b5ab045b9cc6fb47beee9bae04f
#
_entry.id   07350b5ab045b9cc6fb47beee9bae04f
#
_cell.length_a   1.000
_cell.length_b   1.000
_cell.length_c   1.000
_cell.angle_alpha   90.00
_cell.angle_beta   90.00
_cell.angle_gamma   90.00
#
_symmetry.space_group_name_H-M   'P 1'
#
loop_
_entity.id
_entity.type
_entity.pdbx_description
1 polymer ?
#
loop_
_entity_poly.entity_id
_entity_poly.type
_entity_poly.pdbx_seq_one_letter_code
_entity_poly.pdbx_strand_id
1 'polypeptide(L)'
;MKALSVRQPWADMICSGVKWLEFRSRPTSHRGKLLICSSKFNEGYTVEIDGVQKPLPLGMMLAVVEVVGCRPVKKSDKDHPGAPSDIDGWYAWEFGENFDVLIPKPVRGSVNFFNIPDEEIESAPDGQFWYDYL
;
A
#
# COMPACT_ATOMS: atom_id res chain seq x y z
N MET A 1 -11.59 6.83 -7.91
CA MET A 1 -10.42 5.95 -8.14
C MET A 1 -10.59 4.65 -7.37
N LYS A 2 -10.22 3.53 -7.98
CA LYS A 2 -10.22 2.24 -7.30
C LYS A 2 -9.20 2.23 -6.18
N ALA A 3 -9.59 1.69 -5.02
CA ALA A 3 -8.78 1.70 -3.80
C ALA A 3 -8.68 0.31 -3.18
N LEU A 4 -7.60 0.09 -2.45
CA LEU A 4 -7.30 -1.16 -1.75
C LEU A 4 -6.78 -0.84 -0.35
N SER A 5 -7.34 -1.52 0.66
CA SER A 5 -6.81 -1.45 2.03
C SER A 5 -5.71 -2.50 2.22
N VAL A 6 -4.57 -2.06 2.72
CA VAL A 6 -3.40 -2.88 2.98
C VAL A 6 -3.02 -2.75 4.45
N ARG A 7 -2.72 -3.87 5.10
CA ARG A 7 -2.26 -3.86 6.50
C ARG A 7 -0.89 -3.21 6.63
N GLN A 8 -0.68 -2.54 7.76
CA GLN A 8 0.66 -2.11 8.14
C GLN A 8 1.49 -3.33 8.61
N PRO A 9 2.81 -3.36 8.39
CA PRO A 9 3.63 -2.26 7.86
C PRO A 9 3.67 -2.18 6.33
N TRP A 10 2.96 -3.06 5.64
CA TRP A 10 3.05 -3.20 4.18
C TRP A 10 2.56 -1.95 3.44
N ALA A 11 1.50 -1.30 3.93
CA ALA A 11 1.00 -0.07 3.32
C ALA A 11 2.07 1.05 3.32
N ASP A 12 2.76 1.23 4.45
CA ASP A 12 3.85 2.20 4.56
C ASP A 12 5.01 1.86 3.63
N MET A 13 5.37 0.59 3.52
CA MET A 13 6.44 0.14 2.63
C MET A 13 6.12 0.36 1.15
N ILE A 14 4.85 0.23 0.76
CA ILE A 14 4.41 0.59 -0.60
C ILE A 14 4.55 2.11 -0.80
N CYS A 15 4.08 2.89 0.16
CA CYS A 15 4.15 4.35 0.11
C CYS A 15 5.59 4.88 0.03
N SER A 16 6.55 4.21 0.65
CA SER A 16 7.96 4.58 0.62
C SER A 16 8.75 4.01 -0.57
N GLY A 17 8.12 3.19 -1.39
CA GLY A 17 8.76 2.56 -2.55
C GLY A 17 9.59 1.32 -2.22
N VAL A 18 9.62 0.88 -0.97
CA VAL A 18 10.37 -0.33 -0.54
C VAL A 18 9.67 -1.60 -1.01
N LYS A 19 8.35 -1.57 -1.10
CA LYS A 19 7.52 -2.71 -1.51
C LYS A 19 6.81 -2.41 -2.82
N TRP A 20 7.12 -3.18 -3.87
CA TRP A 20 6.51 -3.04 -5.20
C TRP A 20 5.73 -4.27 -5.66
N LEU A 21 5.54 -5.24 -4.75
CA LEU A 21 4.68 -6.40 -4.96
C LEU A 21 3.68 -6.47 -3.82
N GLU A 22 2.42 -6.69 -4.15
CA GLU A 22 1.39 -6.99 -3.17
C GLU A 22 0.94 -8.43 -3.36
N PHE A 23 0.94 -9.20 -2.27
CA PHE A 23 0.64 -10.63 -2.33
C PHE A 23 -0.81 -10.87 -1.88
N ARG A 24 -1.58 -11.50 -2.76
CA ARG A 24 -2.98 -11.82 -2.53
C ARG A 24 -3.28 -13.26 -2.96
N SER A 25 -4.26 -13.88 -2.32
CA SER A 25 -4.71 -15.22 -2.68
C SER A 25 -5.57 -15.24 -3.94
N ARG A 26 -5.86 -14.09 -4.52
CA ARG A 26 -6.65 -13.93 -5.74
C ARG A 26 -5.88 -13.09 -6.76
N PRO A 27 -5.97 -13.44 -8.05
CA PRO A 27 -5.41 -12.59 -9.10
C PRO A 27 -6.27 -11.35 -9.30
N THR A 28 -5.71 -10.37 -10.00
CA THR A 28 -6.46 -9.19 -10.44
C THR A 28 -6.25 -8.95 -11.93
N SER A 29 -7.31 -8.58 -12.61
CA SER A 29 -7.25 -8.06 -13.99
C SER A 29 -7.10 -6.54 -14.03
N HIS A 30 -7.19 -5.87 -12.86
CA HIS A 30 -7.03 -4.42 -12.80
C HIS A 30 -5.63 -4.01 -13.26
N ARG A 31 -5.58 -3.02 -14.13
CA ARG A 31 -4.35 -2.35 -14.58
C ARG A 31 -4.55 -0.85 -14.49
N GLY A 32 -3.47 -0.12 -14.15
CA GLY A 32 -3.53 1.31 -13.97
C GLY A 32 -3.57 1.73 -12.53
N LYS A 33 -4.04 2.94 -12.26
CA LYS A 33 -3.99 3.57 -10.94
C LYS A 33 -4.77 2.79 -9.89
N LEU A 34 -4.15 2.68 -8.71
CA LEU A 34 -4.73 2.06 -7.53
C LEU A 34 -4.36 2.89 -6.31
N LEU A 35 -5.37 3.34 -5.57
CA LEU A 35 -5.18 4.06 -4.32
C LEU A 35 -4.86 3.05 -3.21
N ILE A 36 -3.74 3.24 -2.54
CA ILE A 36 -3.33 2.41 -1.40
C ILE A 36 -3.73 3.12 -0.11
N CYS A 37 -4.52 2.43 0.70
CA CYS A 37 -4.94 2.90 2.01
C CYS A 37 -4.40 1.95 3.08
N SER A 38 -4.07 2.47 4.25
CA SER A 38 -3.76 1.61 5.39
C SER A 38 -5.06 1.08 6.01
N SER A 39 -5.06 -0.21 6.36
CA SER A 39 -6.19 -0.82 7.06
C SER A 39 -6.24 -0.32 8.51
N LYS A 40 -7.42 -0.44 9.14
CA LYS A 40 -7.60 -0.10 10.57
C LYS A 40 -7.10 -1.19 11.51
N PHE A 41 -6.66 -2.33 10.98
CA PHE A 41 -6.15 -3.41 11.81
C PHE A 41 -4.85 -2.98 12.49
N ASN A 42 -4.88 -2.90 13.82
CA ASN A 42 -3.76 -2.39 14.61
C ASN A 42 -2.95 -3.53 15.21
N GLU A 43 -1.72 -3.76 14.71
CA GLU A 43 -0.76 -4.70 15.26
C GLU A 43 0.34 -4.00 16.06
N GLY A 44 0.23 -2.69 16.27
CA GLY A 44 1.17 -1.92 17.07
C GLY A 44 2.48 -1.57 16.38
N TYR A 45 2.54 -1.66 15.05
CA TYR A 45 3.75 -1.30 14.32
C TYR A 45 4.07 0.18 14.44
N THR A 46 5.36 0.47 14.65
CA THR A 46 5.88 1.82 14.70
C THR A 46 7.03 1.98 13.71
N VAL A 47 7.38 3.23 13.44
CA VAL A 47 8.54 3.60 12.63
C VAL A 47 9.33 4.67 13.39
N GLU A 48 10.66 4.63 13.29
CA GLU A 48 11.51 5.67 13.86
C GLU A 48 11.65 6.83 12.87
N ILE A 49 11.30 8.04 13.32
CA ILE A 49 11.43 9.26 12.54
C ILE A 49 12.14 10.28 13.43
N ASP A 50 13.33 10.72 13.02
CA ASP A 50 14.16 11.67 13.78
C ASP A 50 14.38 11.23 15.24
N GLY A 51 14.62 9.93 15.45
CA GLY A 51 14.87 9.36 16.76
C GLY A 51 13.63 9.11 17.60
N VAL A 52 12.44 9.37 17.07
CA VAL A 52 11.15 9.18 17.76
C VAL A 52 10.37 8.03 17.14
N GLN A 53 9.89 7.11 17.96
CA GLN A 53 9.00 6.05 17.52
C GLN A 53 7.59 6.61 17.31
N LYS A 54 7.08 6.53 16.07
CA LYS A 54 5.73 6.95 15.73
C LYS A 54 4.90 5.76 15.30
N PRO A 55 3.63 5.68 15.69
CA PRO A 55 2.74 4.64 15.19
C PRO A 55 2.50 4.83 13.70
N LEU A 56 2.46 3.72 12.96
CA LEU A 56 2.10 3.76 11.55
C LEU A 56 0.62 4.16 11.40
N PRO A 57 0.27 4.98 10.41
CA PRO A 57 -1.10 5.45 10.26
C PRO A 57 -2.05 4.31 9.91
N LEU A 58 -3.23 4.34 10.49
CA LEU A 58 -4.31 3.36 10.27
C LEU A 58 -5.52 4.05 9.66
N GLY A 59 -6.16 3.41 8.69
CA GLY A 59 -7.38 3.94 8.08
C GLY A 59 -7.17 5.22 7.28
N MET A 60 -6.02 5.36 6.60
CA MET A 60 -5.64 6.57 5.85
C MET A 60 -5.35 6.26 4.39
N MET A 61 -5.65 7.20 3.51
CA MET A 61 -5.10 7.22 2.14
C MET A 61 -3.61 7.55 2.22
N LEU A 62 -2.75 6.79 1.53
CA LEU A 62 -1.30 6.98 1.62
C LEU A 62 -0.60 7.20 0.29
N ALA A 63 -0.99 6.50 -0.75
CA ALA A 63 -0.29 6.57 -2.04
C ALA A 63 -1.20 6.15 -3.20
N VAL A 64 -0.87 6.61 -4.40
CA VAL A 64 -1.41 6.05 -5.64
C VAL A 64 -0.27 5.33 -6.33
N VAL A 65 -0.48 4.06 -6.66
CA VAL A 65 0.45 3.25 -7.42
C VAL A 65 -0.16 2.88 -8.76
N GLU A 66 0.63 2.31 -9.66
CA GLU A 66 0.14 1.76 -10.91
C GLU A 66 0.31 0.25 -10.91
N VAL A 67 -0.80 -0.49 -11.06
CA VAL A 67 -0.74 -1.93 -11.24
C VAL A 67 -0.38 -2.22 -12.69
N VAL A 68 0.76 -2.84 -12.91
CA VAL A 68 1.29 -3.11 -14.27
C VAL A 68 1.24 -4.59 -14.63
N GLY A 69 1.03 -5.46 -13.67
CA GLY A 69 0.97 -6.90 -13.90
C GLY A 69 0.42 -7.66 -12.71
N CYS A 70 0.12 -8.93 -12.97
CA CYS A 70 -0.27 -9.89 -11.94
C CYS A 70 0.18 -11.27 -12.40
N ARG A 71 0.81 -12.01 -11.52
CA ARG A 71 1.34 -13.34 -11.81
C ARG A 71 1.35 -14.22 -10.57
N PRO A 72 1.43 -15.55 -10.72
CA PRO A 72 1.67 -16.42 -9.58
C PRO A 72 2.98 -16.05 -8.87
N VAL A 73 3.01 -16.19 -7.54
CA VAL A 73 4.20 -15.95 -6.74
C VAL A 73 5.27 -16.99 -7.09
N LYS A 74 6.52 -16.54 -7.19
CA LYS A 74 7.70 -17.38 -7.47
C LYS A 74 8.54 -17.53 -6.22
N LYS A 75 9.37 -18.59 -6.17
CA LYS A 75 10.34 -18.78 -5.09
C LYS A 75 11.30 -17.60 -4.96
N SER A 76 11.64 -16.93 -6.06
CA SER A 76 12.49 -15.74 -6.07
C SER A 76 11.87 -14.53 -5.37
N ASP A 77 10.56 -14.54 -5.13
CA ASP A 77 9.88 -13.45 -4.42
C ASP A 77 9.99 -13.57 -2.89
N LYS A 78 10.54 -14.64 -2.37
CA LYS A 78 10.52 -14.99 -0.94
C LYS A 78 11.11 -13.92 -0.01
N ASP A 79 12.06 -13.15 -0.50
CA ASP A 79 12.73 -12.11 0.28
C ASP A 79 12.05 -10.73 0.16
N HIS A 80 11.02 -10.64 -0.68
CA HIS A 80 10.24 -9.41 -0.80
C HIS A 80 9.36 -9.20 0.44
N PRO A 81 9.23 -7.95 0.94
CA PRO A 81 8.40 -7.68 2.11
C PRO A 81 6.97 -8.22 1.96
N GLY A 82 6.52 -8.97 2.96
CA GLY A 82 5.17 -9.52 2.98
C GLY A 82 4.98 -10.80 2.17
N ALA A 83 6.05 -11.37 1.60
CA ALA A 83 5.93 -12.61 0.85
C ALA A 83 5.40 -13.76 1.72
N PRO A 84 4.45 -14.56 1.20
CA PRO A 84 3.94 -15.71 1.96
C PRO A 84 5.01 -16.80 2.09
N SER A 85 5.00 -17.53 3.21
CA SER A 85 5.92 -18.64 3.44
C SER A 85 5.62 -19.85 2.53
N ASP A 86 4.34 -20.07 2.24
CA ASP A 86 3.88 -21.04 1.24
C ASP A 86 3.33 -20.27 0.06
N ILE A 87 3.98 -20.39 -1.10
CA ILE A 87 3.64 -19.62 -2.30
C ILE A 87 2.47 -20.21 -3.10
N ASP A 88 2.03 -21.43 -2.79
CA ASP A 88 0.97 -22.08 -3.54
C ASP A 88 -0.36 -21.33 -3.38
N GLY A 89 -1.00 -21.02 -4.51
CA GLY A 89 -2.26 -20.30 -4.54
C GLY A 89 -2.15 -18.79 -4.29
N TRP A 90 -0.95 -18.24 -4.25
CA TRP A 90 -0.73 -16.82 -4.07
C TRP A 90 -0.33 -16.13 -5.39
N TYR A 91 -0.73 -14.86 -5.50
CA TYR A 91 -0.44 -14.02 -6.66
C TYR A 91 0.32 -12.79 -6.21
N ALA A 92 1.27 -12.36 -7.06
CA ALA A 92 1.99 -11.12 -6.90
C ALA A 92 1.38 -10.09 -7.85
N TRP A 93 0.80 -9.03 -7.28
CA TRP A 93 0.34 -7.86 -8.03
C TRP A 93 1.52 -6.92 -8.16
N GLU A 94 1.92 -6.63 -9.38
CA GLU A 94 3.14 -5.89 -9.68
C GLU A 94 2.84 -4.41 -9.84
N PHE A 95 3.54 -3.58 -9.07
CA PHE A 95 3.44 -2.12 -9.17
C PHE A 95 4.55 -1.57 -10.06
N GLY A 96 4.23 -0.56 -10.87
CA GLY A 96 5.20 0.18 -11.66
C GLY A 96 6.08 1.07 -10.79
N GLU A 97 7.12 1.66 -11.42
CA GLU A 97 8.08 2.51 -10.73
C GLU A 97 7.48 3.86 -10.29
N ASN A 98 6.46 4.32 -11.00
CA ASN A 98 5.81 5.59 -10.70
C ASN A 98 4.76 5.42 -9.62
N PHE A 99 4.91 6.14 -8.54
CA PHE A 99 3.91 6.23 -7.50
C PHE A 99 3.82 7.67 -6.98
N ASP A 100 2.66 8.00 -6.40
CA ASP A 100 2.36 9.32 -5.92
C ASP A 100 2.06 9.25 -4.43
N VAL A 101 2.87 9.93 -3.62
CA VAL A 101 2.66 10.03 -2.17
C VAL A 101 1.56 11.04 -1.91
N LEU A 102 0.62 10.70 -1.04
CA LEU A 102 -0.54 11.52 -0.77
C LEU A 102 -0.45 12.24 0.58
N ILE A 103 -1.13 13.37 0.67
CA ILE A 103 -1.51 13.93 1.96
C ILE A 103 -2.48 12.94 2.60
N PRO A 104 -2.16 12.40 3.79
CA PRO A 104 -3.00 11.38 4.41
C PRO A 104 -4.34 11.96 4.83
N LYS A 105 -5.41 11.26 4.47
CA LYS A 105 -6.78 11.61 4.86
C LYS A 105 -7.47 10.35 5.36
N PRO A 106 -8.32 10.44 6.40
CA PRO A 106 -9.08 9.30 6.86
C PRO A 106 -9.94 8.72 5.75
N VAL A 107 -10.04 7.40 5.72
CA VAL A 107 -10.85 6.69 4.75
C VAL A 107 -11.55 5.52 5.42
N ARG A 108 -12.79 5.27 5.00
CA ARG A 108 -13.51 4.05 5.37
C ARG A 108 -13.20 2.99 4.34
N GLY A 109 -12.34 2.03 4.70
CA GLY A 109 -11.93 0.96 3.82
C GLY A 109 -12.91 -0.20 3.75
N SER A 110 -12.56 -1.17 2.91
CA SER A 110 -13.30 -2.42 2.72
C SER A 110 -12.30 -3.55 2.54
N VAL A 111 -12.74 -4.79 2.70
CA VAL A 111 -11.90 -5.99 2.47
C VAL A 111 -11.62 -6.24 0.99
N ASN A 112 -12.45 -5.70 0.11
CA ASN A 112 -12.30 -5.78 -1.35
C ASN A 112 -11.95 -4.42 -1.93
N PHE A 113 -11.85 -4.31 -3.25
CA PHE A 113 -11.77 -3.02 -3.91
C PHE A 113 -12.96 -2.14 -3.53
N PHE A 114 -12.68 -0.87 -3.36
CA PHE A 114 -13.70 0.16 -3.15
C PHE A 114 -13.32 1.40 -3.95
N ASN A 115 -14.20 2.38 -4.00
CA ASN A 115 -13.96 3.59 -4.78
C ASN A 115 -13.91 4.82 -3.89
N ILE A 116 -12.96 5.69 -4.17
CA ILE A 116 -12.83 7.01 -3.54
C ILE A 116 -12.95 8.07 -4.63
N PRO A 117 -13.77 9.11 -4.43
CA PRO A 117 -13.85 10.23 -5.38
C PRO A 117 -12.48 10.86 -5.62
N ASP A 118 -12.13 11.14 -6.87
CA ASP A 118 -10.83 11.67 -7.23
C ASP A 118 -10.54 13.02 -6.57
N GLU A 119 -11.56 13.83 -6.34
CA GLU A 119 -11.44 15.13 -5.67
C GLU A 119 -11.02 15.04 -4.20
N GLU A 120 -11.11 13.87 -3.58
CA GLU A 120 -10.64 13.64 -2.21
C GLU A 120 -9.16 13.26 -2.16
N ILE A 121 -8.55 12.97 -3.30
CA ILE A 121 -7.17 12.49 -3.41
C ILE A 121 -6.27 13.68 -3.68
N GLU A 122 -5.31 13.92 -2.78
CA GLU A 122 -4.42 15.08 -2.85
C GLU A 122 -2.97 14.64 -2.71
N SER A 123 -2.17 14.96 -3.73
CA SER A 123 -0.73 14.65 -3.74
C SER A 123 0.01 15.50 -2.71
N ALA A 124 0.92 14.86 -1.98
CA ALA A 124 1.84 15.57 -1.11
C ALA A 124 2.92 16.26 -1.94
N PRO A 125 3.43 17.43 -1.51
CA PRO A 125 4.62 18.02 -2.12
C PRO A 125 5.80 17.06 -2.11
N ASP A 126 6.70 17.21 -3.07
CA ASP A 126 7.90 16.38 -3.18
C ASP A 126 8.69 16.34 -1.87
N GLY A 127 9.08 15.13 -1.47
CA GLY A 127 9.86 14.90 -0.27
C GLY A 127 9.05 14.83 1.03
N GLN A 128 7.74 15.02 0.97
CA GLN A 128 6.86 14.88 2.13
C GLN A 128 6.21 13.50 2.16
N PHE A 129 5.94 13.03 3.40
CA PHE A 129 5.28 11.75 3.67
C PHE A 129 4.21 11.96 4.74
N TRP A 130 3.45 10.90 5.06
CA TRP A 130 2.37 10.97 6.04
C TRP A 130 2.82 11.57 7.39
N TYR A 131 4.05 11.30 7.84
CA TYR A 131 4.54 11.77 9.12
C TYR A 131 4.76 13.30 9.19
N ASP A 132 4.74 13.98 8.04
CA ASP A 132 4.78 15.45 8.00
C ASP A 132 3.40 16.07 8.32
N TYR A 133 2.35 15.24 8.37
CA TYR A 133 0.96 15.68 8.58
C TYR A 133 0.32 15.11 9.85
N LEU A 134 0.82 14.01 10.37
CA LEU A 134 0.22 13.29 11.50
C LEU A 134 1.06 13.30 12.77
#